data_00a7dee3894026e51431a3f040ca25ae
#
_entry.id   00a7dee3894026e51431a3f040ca25ae
#
_cell.length_a   1.000
_cell.length_b   1.000
_cell.length_c   1.000
_cell.angle_alpha   90.00
_cell.angle_beta   90.00
_cell.angle_gamma   90.00
#
_symmetry.space_group_name_H-M   'P 1'
#
loop_
_entity.id
_entity.type
_entity.pdbx_description
1 polymer ?
#
loop_
_entity_poly.entity_id
_entity_poly.type
_entity_poly.pdbx_seq_one_letter_code
_entity_poly.pdbx_strand_id
1 'polypeptide(L)'
;MDHKEFLESLVCPRTGSSLTIAEDGNTLTSNDGVTYEVGETGIVNMLYPKELLPGDAREQYLYDQAFLRYDKGVSWVFETLNHSDEAATRQYFIDLMELKPGMKALEVGAGTGKDSALILDKVRPGGTVVLSDLSPNMLKLAQEKLSTEDVNVHYFLGNGSYLPFADDTFDAVFHFGGINTFSERKRAFDELTRVVRPGGKVVVGDESVAPWLRNTPTYATLLKANPLFRAEVPIEDVPANIENFKLHYVFGNAFYIMEYRVTAKAPEVDIDLPIPGKDFVDNWRLRAEKAE
;
A
#
# COMPACT_ATOMS: atom_id res chain seq x y z
N MET A 1 13.38 1.46 -16.66
CA MET A 1 13.88 2.62 -15.86
C MET A 1 15.16 2.17 -15.17
N ASP A 2 16.31 2.71 -15.55
CA ASP A 2 17.57 2.43 -14.87
C ASP A 2 17.66 3.18 -13.53
N HIS A 3 18.77 3.02 -12.78
CA HIS A 3 18.90 3.63 -11.45
C HIS A 3 18.94 5.17 -11.51
N LYS A 4 19.56 5.76 -12.54
CA LYS A 4 19.61 7.21 -12.72
C LYS A 4 18.21 7.76 -13.03
N GLU A 5 17.51 7.14 -13.97
CA GLU A 5 16.11 7.47 -14.27
C GLU A 5 15.20 7.35 -13.05
N PHE A 6 15.45 6.34 -12.18
CA PHE A 6 14.73 6.21 -10.93
C PHE A 6 14.97 7.40 -10.01
N LEU A 7 16.25 7.79 -9.79
CA LEU A 7 16.56 8.96 -8.95
C LEU A 7 15.94 10.26 -9.52
N GLU A 8 15.95 10.44 -10.84
CA GLU A 8 15.34 11.59 -11.53
C GLU A 8 13.81 11.60 -11.42
N SER A 9 13.18 10.46 -11.21
CA SER A 9 11.72 10.34 -11.05
C SER A 9 11.23 10.67 -9.64
N LEU A 10 12.13 10.78 -8.66
CA LEU A 10 11.78 11.10 -7.29
C LEU A 10 11.43 12.58 -7.11
N VAL A 11 10.44 12.82 -6.26
CA VAL A 11 10.05 14.18 -5.84
C VAL A 11 10.17 14.30 -4.32
N CYS A 12 10.24 15.52 -3.82
CA CYS A 12 10.24 15.79 -2.39
C CYS A 12 8.92 15.29 -1.76
N PRO A 13 8.93 14.32 -0.81
CA PRO A 13 7.71 13.76 -0.23
C PRO A 13 6.93 14.79 0.61
N ARG A 14 7.56 15.93 0.96
CA ARG A 14 6.92 17.04 1.68
C ARG A 14 6.15 17.98 0.76
N THR A 15 6.74 18.33 -0.37
CA THR A 15 6.26 19.43 -1.22
C THR A 15 5.83 19.01 -2.63
N GLY A 16 6.15 17.77 -3.05
CA GLY A 16 5.96 17.31 -4.42
C GLY A 16 6.90 17.96 -5.45
N SER A 17 7.85 18.82 -5.00
CA SER A 17 8.79 19.48 -5.92
C SER A 17 9.86 18.51 -6.42
N SER A 18 10.41 18.79 -7.62
CA SER A 18 11.55 18.08 -8.17
C SER A 18 12.77 18.18 -7.25
N LEU A 19 13.64 17.18 -7.33
CA LEU A 19 14.90 17.10 -6.59
C LEU A 19 16.08 17.33 -7.52
N THR A 20 17.10 17.99 -7.01
CA THR A 20 18.40 18.14 -7.68
C THR A 20 19.33 17.03 -7.19
N ILE A 21 19.89 16.26 -8.12
CA ILE A 21 20.86 15.19 -7.81
C ILE A 21 22.25 15.81 -7.79
N ALA A 22 23.01 15.55 -6.73
CA ALA A 22 24.42 15.97 -6.63
C ALA A 22 25.29 15.27 -7.70
N GLU A 23 26.44 15.85 -8.05
CA GLU A 23 27.34 15.31 -9.08
C GLU A 23 27.84 13.89 -8.76
N ASP A 24 28.00 13.55 -7.47
CA ASP A 24 28.39 12.21 -7.01
C ASP A 24 27.24 11.19 -7.00
N GLY A 25 26.01 11.62 -7.26
CA GLY A 25 24.82 10.76 -7.26
C GLY A 25 24.35 10.32 -5.87
N ASN A 26 25.00 10.77 -4.79
CA ASN A 26 24.74 10.26 -3.43
C ASN A 26 23.76 11.11 -2.61
N THR A 27 23.35 12.27 -3.15
CA THR A 27 22.45 13.18 -2.44
C THR A 27 21.43 13.78 -3.40
N LEU A 28 20.17 13.81 -2.98
CA LEU A 28 19.11 14.55 -3.65
C LEU A 28 18.69 15.72 -2.77
N THR A 29 18.50 16.89 -3.35
CA THR A 29 18.16 18.12 -2.61
C THR A 29 16.89 18.73 -3.19
N SER A 30 15.94 19.05 -2.33
CA SER A 30 14.71 19.78 -2.70
C SER A 30 14.98 21.30 -2.82
N ASN A 31 14.07 21.99 -3.48
CA ASN A 31 14.17 23.45 -3.69
C ASN A 31 14.21 24.25 -2.38
N ASP A 32 13.73 23.69 -1.29
CA ASP A 32 13.73 24.31 0.05
C ASP A 32 14.89 23.79 0.95
N GLY A 33 15.86 23.10 0.33
CA GLY A 33 17.12 22.71 0.98
C GLY A 33 17.07 21.42 1.82
N VAL A 34 15.98 20.64 1.75
CA VAL A 34 15.94 19.33 2.40
C VAL A 34 16.74 18.32 1.58
N THR A 35 17.61 17.56 2.25
CA THR A 35 18.46 16.55 1.61
C THR A 35 17.98 15.14 1.92
N TYR A 36 18.14 14.26 0.92
CA TYR A 36 17.85 12.84 0.95
C TYR A 36 19.10 12.08 0.48
N GLU A 37 19.51 11.06 1.21
CA GLU A 37 20.75 10.34 0.96
C GLU A 37 20.49 9.06 0.16
N VAL A 38 21.38 8.76 -0.77
CA VAL A 38 21.46 7.47 -1.45
C VAL A 38 22.50 6.63 -0.74
N GLY A 39 22.08 5.52 -0.13
CA GLY A 39 22.98 4.60 0.55
C GLY A 39 23.94 3.89 -0.41
N GLU A 40 25.02 3.33 0.11
CA GLU A 40 26.02 2.59 -0.66
C GLU A 40 25.43 1.43 -1.50
N THR A 41 24.32 0.86 -1.08
CA THR A 41 23.62 -0.20 -1.80
C THR A 41 22.59 0.32 -2.82
N GLY A 42 22.47 1.64 -3.01
CA GLY A 42 21.49 2.27 -3.89
C GLY A 42 20.10 2.42 -3.26
N ILE A 43 19.90 2.08 -1.99
CA ILE A 43 18.65 2.37 -1.27
C ILE A 43 18.60 3.86 -0.95
N VAL A 44 17.55 4.55 -1.42
CA VAL A 44 17.38 6.00 -1.20
C VAL A 44 16.62 6.24 0.09
N ASN A 45 17.12 7.09 0.98
CA ASN A 45 16.42 7.47 2.20
C ASN A 45 15.49 8.66 1.93
N MET A 46 14.23 8.37 1.60
CA MET A 46 13.17 9.35 1.35
C MET A 46 12.25 9.55 2.55
N LEU A 47 12.66 9.15 3.75
CA LEU A 47 11.81 9.18 4.94
C LEU A 47 11.34 10.61 5.26
N TYR A 48 10.03 10.76 5.32
CA TYR A 48 9.35 11.97 5.73
C TYR A 48 8.04 11.61 6.49
N PRO A 49 7.67 12.35 7.57
CA PRO A 49 8.55 13.30 8.28
C PRO A 49 9.79 12.58 8.85
N LYS A 50 10.90 13.31 9.03
CA LYS A 50 12.13 12.72 9.61
C LYS A 50 11.94 12.23 11.04
N GLU A 51 11.09 12.93 11.81
CA GLU A 51 10.58 12.48 13.10
C GLU A 51 9.22 11.84 12.86
N LEU A 52 9.19 10.52 12.82
CA LEU A 52 7.96 9.75 12.61
C LEU A 52 6.95 10.01 13.72
N LEU A 53 5.68 9.94 13.38
CA LEU A 53 4.60 9.90 14.37
C LEU A 53 4.76 8.66 15.28
N PRO A 54 4.32 8.70 16.54
CA PRO A 54 4.57 7.63 17.51
C PRO A 54 4.13 6.23 17.05
N GLY A 55 3.03 6.13 16.28
CA GLY A 55 2.56 4.87 15.70
C GLY A 55 3.57 4.32 14.69
N ASP A 56 3.94 5.12 13.70
CA ASP A 56 4.87 4.73 12.64
C ASP A 56 6.27 4.42 13.22
N ALA A 57 6.74 5.21 14.20
CA ALA A 57 8.03 4.98 14.86
C ALA A 57 8.05 3.64 15.61
N ARG A 58 6.93 3.28 16.25
CA ARG A 58 6.77 1.99 16.92
C ARG A 58 6.82 0.85 15.93
N GLU A 59 6.08 0.94 14.83
CA GLU A 59 6.06 -0.11 13.81
C GLU A 59 7.44 -0.25 13.15
N GLN A 60 8.10 0.85 12.80
CA GLN A 60 9.48 0.81 12.31
C GLN A 60 10.39 0.03 13.25
N TYR A 61 10.37 0.35 14.54
CA TYR A 61 11.18 -0.34 15.55
C TYR A 61 10.86 -1.83 15.62
N LEU A 62 9.58 -2.22 15.66
CA LEU A 62 9.16 -3.61 15.79
C LEU A 62 9.60 -4.44 14.56
N TYR A 63 9.36 -3.95 13.37
CA TYR A 63 9.76 -4.65 12.13
C TYR A 63 11.27 -4.70 11.95
N ASP A 64 11.98 -3.63 12.34
CA ASP A 64 13.43 -3.60 12.29
C ASP A 64 14.11 -4.57 13.26
N GLN A 65 13.45 -4.93 14.35
CA GLN A 65 13.90 -5.99 15.26
C GLN A 65 13.49 -7.40 14.81
N ALA A 66 12.39 -7.52 14.08
CA ALA A 66 11.79 -8.81 13.73
C ALA A 66 12.29 -9.40 12.40
N PHE A 67 13.00 -8.65 11.57
CA PHE A 67 13.26 -8.95 10.16
C PHE A 67 13.81 -10.38 9.90
N LEU A 68 14.71 -10.90 10.74
CA LEU A 68 15.26 -12.25 10.58
C LEU A 68 14.27 -13.39 10.88
N ARG A 69 13.20 -13.11 11.63
CA ARG A 69 12.22 -14.12 12.07
C ARG A 69 10.86 -13.91 11.42
N TYR A 70 10.68 -12.80 10.74
CA TYR A 70 9.40 -12.35 10.21
C TYR A 70 8.75 -13.38 9.29
N ASP A 71 9.47 -13.85 8.27
CA ASP A 71 8.93 -14.79 7.30
C ASP A 71 8.42 -16.09 7.93
N LYS A 72 9.18 -16.65 8.90
CA LYS A 72 8.78 -17.86 9.61
C LYS A 72 7.55 -17.65 10.47
N GLY A 73 7.45 -16.49 11.12
CA GLY A 73 6.31 -16.13 11.96
C GLY A 73 5.04 -15.97 11.13
N VAL A 74 5.14 -15.26 10.02
CA VAL A 74 4.03 -15.02 9.10
C VAL A 74 3.53 -16.33 8.47
N SER A 75 4.41 -17.16 7.94
CA SER A 75 4.03 -18.45 7.36
C SER A 75 3.34 -19.35 8.41
N TRP A 76 3.86 -19.38 9.63
CA TRP A 76 3.23 -20.16 10.71
C TRP A 76 1.80 -19.67 11.00
N VAL A 77 1.56 -18.36 11.03
CA VAL A 77 0.21 -17.79 11.23
C VAL A 77 -0.74 -18.24 10.13
N PHE A 78 -0.34 -18.11 8.87
CA PHE A 78 -1.22 -18.45 7.74
C PHE A 78 -1.49 -19.95 7.64
N GLU A 79 -0.48 -20.79 7.76
CA GLU A 79 -0.60 -22.25 7.62
C GLU A 79 -1.26 -22.87 8.83
N THR A 80 -0.88 -22.47 10.04
CA THR A 80 -1.30 -23.12 11.28
C THR A 80 -2.59 -22.55 11.85
N LEU A 81 -2.71 -21.21 11.96
CA LEU A 81 -3.89 -20.59 12.56
C LEU A 81 -5.03 -20.44 11.56
N ASN A 82 -4.72 -20.10 10.32
CA ASN A 82 -5.75 -19.81 9.31
C ASN A 82 -6.00 -20.99 8.36
N HIS A 83 -5.24 -22.07 8.47
CA HIS A 83 -5.36 -23.27 7.62
C HIS A 83 -5.40 -22.93 6.12
N SER A 84 -4.57 -21.99 5.70
CA SER A 84 -4.56 -21.45 4.34
C SER A 84 -3.23 -21.72 3.66
N ASP A 85 -3.27 -21.99 2.37
CA ASP A 85 -2.09 -22.02 1.52
C ASP A 85 -1.58 -20.58 1.31
N GLU A 86 -0.46 -20.24 1.98
CA GLU A 86 0.14 -18.92 1.89
C GLU A 86 0.54 -18.60 0.46
N ALA A 87 1.20 -19.52 -0.24
CA ALA A 87 1.72 -19.26 -1.58
C ALA A 87 0.58 -19.02 -2.59
N ALA A 88 -0.45 -19.84 -2.59
CA ALA A 88 -1.61 -19.68 -3.45
C ALA A 88 -2.38 -18.37 -3.14
N THR A 89 -2.48 -18.01 -1.87
CA THR A 89 -3.20 -16.78 -1.48
C THR A 89 -2.40 -15.53 -1.86
N ARG A 90 -1.07 -15.51 -1.68
CA ARG A 90 -0.22 -14.39 -2.14
C ARG A 90 -0.26 -14.26 -3.66
N GLN A 91 -0.19 -15.37 -4.39
CA GLN A 91 -0.33 -15.36 -5.84
C GLN A 91 -1.66 -14.73 -6.27
N TYR A 92 -2.76 -15.08 -5.58
CA TYR A 92 -4.06 -14.46 -5.82
C TYR A 92 -4.05 -12.94 -5.63
N PHE A 93 -3.38 -12.42 -4.58
CA PHE A 93 -3.26 -10.96 -4.38
C PHE A 93 -2.55 -10.27 -5.54
N ILE A 94 -1.45 -10.87 -6.00
CA ILE A 94 -0.67 -10.30 -7.10
C ILE A 94 -1.44 -10.40 -8.43
N ASP A 95 -2.25 -11.44 -8.62
CA ASP A 95 -3.13 -11.54 -9.79
C ASP A 95 -4.19 -10.42 -9.85
N LEU A 96 -4.66 -9.91 -8.68
CA LEU A 96 -5.56 -8.76 -8.62
C LEU A 96 -4.94 -7.46 -9.13
N MET A 97 -3.61 -7.34 -9.13
CA MET A 97 -2.91 -6.17 -9.69
C MET A 97 -3.01 -6.10 -11.23
N GLU A 98 -3.37 -7.19 -11.89
CA GLU A 98 -3.49 -7.30 -13.36
C GLU A 98 -2.22 -6.88 -14.12
N LEU A 99 -1.06 -7.15 -13.53
CA LEU A 99 0.24 -6.80 -14.08
C LEU A 99 0.55 -7.52 -15.39
N LYS A 100 1.29 -6.86 -16.26
CA LYS A 100 1.75 -7.38 -17.55
C LYS A 100 3.25 -7.05 -17.73
N PRO A 101 3.94 -7.79 -18.60
CA PRO A 101 5.32 -7.48 -18.98
C PRO A 101 5.51 -6.00 -19.35
N GLY A 102 6.59 -5.40 -18.86
CA GLY A 102 6.94 -4.00 -19.11
C GLY A 102 6.26 -2.98 -18.19
N MET A 103 5.31 -3.38 -17.33
CA MET A 103 4.63 -2.47 -16.41
C MET A 103 5.54 -2.00 -15.26
N LYS A 104 5.16 -0.84 -14.67
CA LYS A 104 5.76 -0.29 -13.45
C LYS A 104 4.86 -0.54 -12.25
N ALA A 105 5.37 -1.23 -11.25
CA ALA A 105 4.67 -1.51 -10.01
C ALA A 105 5.39 -0.89 -8.80
N LEU A 106 4.62 -0.43 -7.82
CA LEU A 106 5.12 -0.02 -6.51
C LEU A 106 4.57 -0.98 -5.45
N GLU A 107 5.45 -1.46 -4.58
CA GLU A 107 5.09 -2.16 -3.36
C GLU A 107 5.46 -1.31 -2.14
N VAL A 108 4.46 -0.97 -1.33
CA VAL A 108 4.63 -0.22 -0.08
C VAL A 108 4.57 -1.17 1.10
N GLY A 109 5.56 -1.10 2.01
CA GLY A 109 5.70 -2.09 3.08
C GLY A 109 6.15 -3.45 2.54
N ALA A 110 7.17 -3.45 1.66
CA ALA A 110 7.63 -4.66 0.96
C ALA A 110 8.20 -5.74 1.91
N GLY A 111 8.53 -5.35 3.15
CA GLY A 111 9.10 -6.25 4.14
C GLY A 111 10.34 -6.95 3.59
N THR A 112 10.33 -8.28 3.64
CA THR A 112 11.45 -9.11 3.18
C THR A 112 11.40 -9.48 1.69
N GLY A 113 10.48 -8.89 0.91
CA GLY A 113 10.37 -9.10 -0.53
C GLY A 113 9.60 -10.36 -0.96
N LYS A 114 8.76 -10.95 -0.10
CA LYS A 114 7.98 -12.16 -0.45
C LYS A 114 7.01 -11.92 -1.60
N ASP A 115 6.21 -10.87 -1.50
CA ASP A 115 5.24 -10.50 -2.53
C ASP A 115 5.94 -9.87 -3.74
N SER A 116 7.04 -9.14 -3.48
CA SER A 116 7.87 -8.53 -4.52
C SER A 116 8.37 -9.56 -5.54
N ALA A 117 8.76 -10.76 -5.11
CA ALA A 117 9.19 -11.82 -6.01
C ALA A 117 8.10 -12.21 -7.01
N LEU A 118 6.85 -12.28 -6.56
CA LEU A 118 5.69 -12.57 -7.40
C LEU A 118 5.36 -11.41 -8.35
N ILE A 119 5.49 -10.16 -7.88
CA ILE A 119 5.33 -8.95 -8.70
C ILE A 119 6.36 -8.92 -9.83
N LEU A 120 7.64 -9.20 -9.51
CA LEU A 120 8.73 -9.27 -10.48
C LEU A 120 8.42 -10.26 -11.60
N ASP A 121 7.90 -11.45 -11.26
CA ASP A 121 7.56 -12.46 -12.26
C ASP A 121 6.44 -12.01 -13.22
N LYS A 122 5.51 -11.16 -12.76
CA LYS A 122 4.42 -10.63 -13.59
C LYS A 122 4.85 -9.53 -14.54
N VAL A 123 5.81 -8.69 -14.15
CA VAL A 123 6.25 -7.57 -15.00
C VAL A 123 7.39 -7.92 -15.96
N ARG A 124 7.96 -9.11 -15.85
CA ARG A 124 8.99 -9.62 -16.78
C ARG A 124 8.43 -9.87 -18.18
N PRO A 125 9.25 -9.62 -19.24
CA PRO A 125 10.50 -8.88 -19.23
C PRO A 125 10.27 -7.36 -19.28
N GLY A 126 11.31 -6.60 -18.88
CA GLY A 126 11.39 -5.15 -19.12
C GLY A 126 10.57 -4.27 -18.20
N GLY A 127 9.92 -4.83 -17.17
CA GLY A 127 9.20 -4.05 -16.18
C GLY A 127 10.09 -3.33 -15.17
N THR A 128 9.46 -2.56 -14.30
CA THR A 128 10.11 -1.89 -13.16
C THR A 128 9.31 -2.15 -11.89
N VAL A 129 9.99 -2.54 -10.82
CA VAL A 129 9.38 -2.67 -9.50
C VAL A 129 10.10 -1.76 -8.53
N VAL A 130 9.36 -0.93 -7.84
CA VAL A 130 9.88 -0.08 -6.77
C VAL A 130 9.36 -0.60 -5.44
N LEU A 131 10.26 -0.80 -4.49
CA LEU A 131 9.95 -1.31 -3.16
C LEU A 131 10.22 -0.26 -2.11
N SER A 132 9.27 -0.09 -1.19
CA SER A 132 9.48 0.74 -0.01
C SER A 132 9.15 0.01 1.27
N ASP A 133 9.84 0.41 2.34
CA ASP A 133 9.55 -0.01 3.71
C ASP A 133 9.99 1.07 4.69
N LEU A 134 9.44 1.06 5.90
CA LEU A 134 9.92 1.88 7.01
C LEU A 134 11.19 1.30 7.66
N SER A 135 11.40 -0.02 7.56
CA SER A 135 12.54 -0.70 8.16
C SER A 135 13.70 -0.83 7.16
N PRO A 136 14.86 -0.22 7.44
CA PRO A 136 16.03 -0.39 6.60
C PRO A 136 16.54 -1.84 6.55
N ASN A 137 16.35 -2.62 7.63
CA ASN A 137 16.78 -4.01 7.67
C ASN A 137 15.88 -4.91 6.81
N MET A 138 14.57 -4.63 6.73
CA MET A 138 13.66 -5.30 5.82
C MET A 138 14.07 -5.07 4.35
N LEU A 139 14.30 -3.81 3.97
CA LEU A 139 14.72 -3.47 2.59
C LEU A 139 16.05 -4.10 2.20
N LYS A 140 17.03 -4.14 3.09
CA LYS A 140 18.31 -4.82 2.84
C LYS A 140 18.10 -6.30 2.57
N LEU A 141 17.27 -6.96 3.39
CA LEU A 141 16.96 -8.38 3.22
C LEU A 141 16.20 -8.64 1.92
N ALA A 142 15.25 -7.76 1.55
CA ALA A 142 14.57 -7.82 0.26
C ALA A 142 15.56 -7.67 -0.90
N GLN A 143 16.49 -6.71 -0.82
CA GLN A 143 17.51 -6.49 -1.85
C GLN A 143 18.43 -7.70 -2.03
N GLU A 144 18.83 -8.36 -0.93
CA GLU A 144 19.65 -9.58 -0.97
C GLU A 144 18.90 -10.76 -1.64
N LYS A 145 17.59 -10.85 -1.48
CA LYS A 145 16.76 -11.94 -2.03
C LYS A 145 16.35 -11.72 -3.49
N LEU A 146 16.19 -10.46 -3.91
CA LEU A 146 15.56 -10.11 -5.18
C LEU A 146 16.58 -9.68 -6.25
N SER A 147 17.69 -10.41 -6.37
CA SER A 147 18.63 -10.19 -7.47
C SER A 147 18.02 -10.68 -8.80
N THR A 148 17.95 -9.80 -9.80
CA THR A 148 17.43 -10.12 -11.14
C THR A 148 18.11 -9.27 -12.21
N GLU A 149 18.29 -9.84 -13.43
CA GLU A 149 18.87 -9.15 -14.57
C GLU A 149 17.82 -8.62 -15.55
N ASP A 150 16.59 -9.15 -15.50
CA ASP A 150 15.55 -8.91 -16.51
C ASP A 150 14.55 -7.81 -16.15
N VAL A 151 14.59 -7.31 -14.90
CA VAL A 151 13.65 -6.31 -14.37
C VAL A 151 14.43 -5.27 -13.58
N ASN A 152 14.08 -4.01 -13.74
CA ASN A 152 14.64 -2.95 -12.91
C ASN A 152 13.98 -2.95 -11.54
N VAL A 153 14.77 -3.13 -10.49
CA VAL A 153 14.31 -3.12 -9.10
C VAL A 153 14.95 -1.97 -8.36
N HIS A 154 14.14 -1.12 -7.74
CA HIS A 154 14.60 0.02 -6.97
C HIS A 154 14.04 0.00 -5.57
N TYR A 155 14.76 0.58 -4.64
CA TYR A 155 14.44 0.54 -3.22
C TYR A 155 14.51 1.94 -2.62
N PHE A 156 13.53 2.29 -1.78
CA PHE A 156 13.63 3.48 -0.95
C PHE A 156 13.09 3.25 0.46
N LEU A 157 13.76 3.83 1.44
CA LEU A 157 13.27 3.91 2.80
C LEU A 157 12.27 5.07 2.87
N GLY A 158 11.02 4.79 3.24
CA GLY A 158 9.99 5.82 3.20
C GLY A 158 8.72 5.46 3.97
N ASN A 159 7.92 6.48 4.24
CA ASN A 159 6.59 6.36 4.85
C ASN A 159 5.54 6.31 3.73
N GLY A 160 4.68 5.29 3.73
CA GLY A 160 3.61 5.11 2.74
C GLY A 160 2.56 6.22 2.71
N SER A 161 2.50 7.05 3.76
CA SER A 161 1.67 8.25 3.79
C SER A 161 2.31 9.46 3.08
N TYR A 162 3.53 9.32 2.54
CA TYR A 162 4.31 10.39 1.89
C TYR A 162 5.19 9.81 0.78
N LEU A 163 4.56 9.41 -0.32
CA LEU A 163 5.26 8.76 -1.42
C LEU A 163 6.05 9.77 -2.28
N PRO A 164 7.34 9.54 -2.53
CA PRO A 164 8.21 10.48 -3.24
C PRO A 164 8.08 10.37 -4.77
N PHE A 165 6.86 10.31 -5.29
CA PHE A 165 6.58 10.20 -6.72
C PHE A 165 5.54 11.23 -7.16
N ALA A 166 5.62 11.64 -8.42
CA ALA A 166 4.58 12.43 -9.07
C ALA A 166 3.28 11.60 -9.21
N ASP A 167 2.18 12.30 -9.47
CA ASP A 167 0.91 11.65 -9.82
C ASP A 167 1.10 10.75 -11.05
N ASP A 168 0.29 9.71 -11.17
CA ASP A 168 0.19 8.86 -12.35
C ASP A 168 1.50 8.11 -12.75
N THR A 169 2.41 7.88 -11.79
CA THR A 169 3.74 7.28 -12.06
C THR A 169 3.69 5.78 -12.32
N PHE A 170 2.80 5.05 -11.65
CA PHE A 170 2.74 3.59 -11.65
C PHE A 170 1.52 3.03 -12.36
N ASP A 171 1.66 1.83 -12.92
CA ASP A 171 0.55 1.04 -13.47
C ASP A 171 -0.28 0.38 -12.36
N ALA A 172 0.38 -0.04 -11.29
CA ALA A 172 -0.27 -0.63 -10.12
C ALA A 172 0.53 -0.40 -8.83
N VAL A 173 -0.19 -0.35 -7.71
CA VAL A 173 0.36 -0.30 -6.35
C VAL A 173 -0.17 -1.46 -5.54
N PHE A 174 0.72 -2.05 -4.73
CA PHE A 174 0.42 -3.13 -3.80
C PHE A 174 0.85 -2.75 -2.38
N HIS A 175 0.02 -3.10 -1.40
CA HIS A 175 0.36 -3.07 0.02
C HIS A 175 -0.34 -4.21 0.75
N PHE A 176 0.38 -4.97 1.55
CA PHE A 176 -0.21 -6.02 2.37
C PHE A 176 0.46 -6.13 3.75
N GLY A 177 -0.34 -5.93 4.79
CA GLY A 177 0.09 -5.98 6.18
C GLY A 177 0.68 -4.67 6.68
N GLY A 178 0.01 -4.00 7.61
CA GLY A 178 0.46 -2.78 8.26
C GLY A 178 -0.39 -1.54 8.05
N ILE A 179 -1.27 -1.47 7.02
CA ILE A 179 -2.09 -0.28 6.78
C ILE A 179 -2.98 0.09 7.98
N ASN A 180 -3.41 -0.90 8.75
CA ASN A 180 -4.21 -0.69 9.97
C ASN A 180 -3.47 0.09 11.06
N THR A 181 -2.13 0.09 11.03
CA THR A 181 -1.26 0.73 12.03
C THR A 181 -0.65 2.05 11.55
N PHE A 182 -0.86 2.44 10.30
CA PHE A 182 -0.39 3.72 9.78
C PHE A 182 -0.98 4.88 10.55
N SER A 183 -0.14 5.79 11.03
CA SER A 183 -0.57 6.95 11.80
C SER A 183 -1.46 7.91 11.00
N GLU A 184 -1.26 7.98 9.69
CA GLU A 184 -2.03 8.80 8.75
C GLU A 184 -2.64 7.93 7.65
N ARG A 185 -3.47 6.94 8.05
CA ARG A 185 -4.02 5.91 7.16
C ARG A 185 -4.80 6.50 5.97
N LYS A 186 -5.67 7.48 6.21
CA LYS A 186 -6.39 8.17 5.13
C LYS A 186 -5.45 8.75 4.10
N ARG A 187 -4.38 9.43 4.55
CA ARG A 187 -3.36 10.00 3.67
C ARG A 187 -2.62 8.90 2.90
N ALA A 188 -2.34 7.76 3.52
CA ALA A 188 -1.73 6.64 2.81
C ALA A 188 -2.61 6.16 1.65
N PHE A 189 -3.93 6.01 1.84
CA PHE A 189 -4.84 5.66 0.75
C PHE A 189 -4.86 6.72 -0.36
N ASP A 190 -4.83 8.01 0.00
CA ASP A 190 -4.73 9.09 -0.97
C ASP A 190 -3.43 9.00 -1.78
N GLU A 191 -2.30 8.75 -1.14
CA GLU A 191 -0.99 8.61 -1.79
C GLU A 191 -0.89 7.36 -2.68
N LEU A 192 -1.34 6.18 -2.18
CA LEU A 192 -1.39 4.95 -2.97
C LEU A 192 -2.23 5.12 -4.24
N THR A 193 -3.32 5.91 -4.15
CA THR A 193 -4.19 6.19 -5.30
C THR A 193 -3.59 7.26 -6.22
N ARG A 194 -2.99 8.32 -5.67
CA ARG A 194 -2.41 9.44 -6.42
C ARG A 194 -1.30 9.01 -7.36
N VAL A 195 -0.42 8.13 -6.90
CA VAL A 195 0.74 7.70 -7.70
C VAL A 195 0.39 6.68 -8.78
N VAL A 196 -0.84 6.18 -8.81
CA VAL A 196 -1.33 5.26 -9.85
C VAL A 196 -2.05 6.03 -10.95
N ARG A 197 -1.68 5.77 -12.20
CA ARG A 197 -2.32 6.40 -13.36
C ARG A 197 -3.80 6.00 -13.49
N PRO A 198 -4.65 6.82 -14.11
CA PRO A 198 -6.03 6.45 -14.41
C PRO A 198 -6.10 5.12 -15.18
N GLY A 199 -7.01 4.24 -14.76
CA GLY A 199 -7.14 2.86 -15.24
C GLY A 199 -6.19 1.85 -14.59
N GLY A 200 -5.21 2.32 -13.80
CA GLY A 200 -4.30 1.46 -13.03
C GLY A 200 -4.97 0.85 -11.80
N LYS A 201 -4.29 -0.07 -11.15
CA LYS A 201 -4.82 -0.87 -10.04
C LYS A 201 -4.17 -0.50 -8.71
N VAL A 202 -4.97 -0.45 -7.67
CA VAL A 202 -4.52 -0.42 -6.27
C VAL A 202 -5.06 -1.68 -5.58
N VAL A 203 -4.18 -2.39 -4.89
CA VAL A 203 -4.49 -3.60 -4.12
C VAL A 203 -3.93 -3.42 -2.72
N VAL A 204 -4.81 -3.41 -1.71
CA VAL A 204 -4.44 -3.15 -0.31
C VAL A 204 -5.11 -4.17 0.60
N GLY A 205 -4.35 -4.78 1.51
CA GLY A 205 -4.91 -5.72 2.48
C GLY A 205 -4.20 -5.71 3.82
N ASP A 206 -4.93 -6.21 4.85
CA ASP A 206 -4.42 -6.30 6.21
C ASP A 206 -5.29 -7.22 7.09
N GLU A 207 -5.00 -7.34 8.37
CA GLU A 207 -5.81 -8.07 9.34
C GLU A 207 -7.18 -7.42 9.52
N SER A 208 -8.22 -8.18 9.37
CA SER A 208 -9.59 -7.90 9.83
C SER A 208 -10.43 -9.17 9.72
N VAL A 209 -10.86 -9.69 10.84
CA VAL A 209 -11.74 -10.87 10.79
C VAL A 209 -13.11 -10.47 10.22
N ALA A 210 -13.58 -11.27 9.28
CA ALA A 210 -14.87 -11.09 8.65
C ALA A 210 -16.00 -10.95 9.69
N PRO A 211 -16.94 -10.02 9.51
CA PRO A 211 -17.96 -9.69 10.51
C PRO A 211 -18.74 -10.90 11.02
N TRP A 212 -19.05 -11.87 10.15
CA TRP A 212 -19.81 -13.08 10.52
C TRP A 212 -19.04 -14.05 11.42
N LEU A 213 -17.71 -13.89 11.57
CA LEU A 213 -16.88 -14.71 12.47
C LEU A 213 -16.63 -14.04 13.82
N ARG A 214 -16.93 -12.77 13.99
CA ARG A 214 -16.58 -11.98 15.21
C ARG A 214 -17.21 -12.50 16.50
N ASN A 215 -18.27 -13.29 16.42
CA ASN A 215 -18.94 -13.90 17.59
C ASN A 215 -18.62 -15.40 17.74
N THR A 216 -17.50 -15.87 17.20
CA THR A 216 -17.11 -17.28 17.25
C THR A 216 -15.93 -17.55 18.18
N PRO A 217 -15.74 -18.80 18.68
CA PRO A 217 -14.54 -19.17 19.40
C PRO A 217 -13.25 -18.98 18.59
N THR A 218 -13.32 -19.15 17.28
CA THR A 218 -12.20 -18.91 16.36
C THR A 218 -11.70 -17.46 16.47
N TYR A 219 -12.62 -16.49 16.42
CA TYR A 219 -12.25 -15.08 16.60
C TYR A 219 -11.60 -14.81 17.95
N ALA A 220 -12.16 -15.38 19.04
CA ALA A 220 -11.55 -15.24 20.36
C ALA A 220 -10.12 -15.78 20.43
N THR A 221 -9.83 -16.84 19.66
CA THR A 221 -8.48 -17.43 19.56
C THR A 221 -7.55 -16.52 18.74
N LEU A 222 -8.01 -16.02 17.60
CA LEU A 222 -7.23 -15.09 16.76
C LEU A 222 -6.87 -13.81 17.53
N LEU A 223 -7.80 -13.23 18.29
CA LEU A 223 -7.54 -12.05 19.11
C LEU A 223 -6.47 -12.24 20.19
N LYS A 224 -6.35 -13.47 20.73
CA LYS A 224 -5.27 -13.81 21.68
C LYS A 224 -3.92 -13.87 20.98
N ALA A 225 -3.90 -14.34 19.74
CA ALA A 225 -2.67 -14.42 18.94
C ALA A 225 -2.21 -13.05 18.46
N ASN A 226 -3.13 -12.23 17.92
CA ASN A 226 -2.83 -10.88 17.44
C ASN A 226 -4.05 -9.96 17.63
N PRO A 227 -3.95 -8.91 18.48
CA PRO A 227 -5.03 -7.94 18.68
C PRO A 227 -5.45 -7.17 17.42
N LEU A 228 -4.61 -7.10 16.39
CA LEU A 228 -4.90 -6.42 15.10
C LEU A 228 -6.07 -7.06 14.37
N PHE A 229 -6.37 -8.35 14.60
CA PHE A 229 -7.58 -8.99 14.06
C PHE A 229 -8.90 -8.32 14.47
N ARG A 230 -8.87 -7.38 15.43
CA ARG A 230 -10.03 -6.55 15.81
C ARG A 230 -10.28 -5.40 14.82
N ALA A 231 -9.29 -5.01 14.03
CA ALA A 231 -9.41 -3.87 13.13
C ALA A 231 -10.64 -3.99 12.22
N GLU A 232 -11.24 -2.87 11.90
CA GLU A 232 -12.28 -2.78 10.88
C GLU A 232 -11.64 -2.49 9.52
N VAL A 233 -12.29 -2.97 8.46
CA VAL A 233 -11.83 -2.68 7.10
C VAL A 233 -11.99 -1.17 6.85
N PRO A 234 -10.93 -0.43 6.49
CA PRO A 234 -10.96 1.04 6.39
C PRO A 234 -11.57 1.53 5.06
N ILE A 235 -12.80 1.16 4.78
CA ILE A 235 -13.49 1.52 3.52
C ILE A 235 -13.67 3.04 3.40
N GLU A 236 -13.89 3.72 4.52
CA GLU A 236 -14.05 5.17 4.59
C GLU A 236 -12.81 5.96 4.21
N ASP A 237 -11.64 5.33 4.25
CA ASP A 237 -10.37 5.95 3.85
C ASP A 237 -10.11 5.86 2.34
N VAL A 238 -10.86 5.04 1.61
CA VAL A 238 -10.70 4.89 0.16
C VAL A 238 -11.10 6.19 -0.55
N PRO A 239 -10.26 6.72 -1.48
CA PRO A 239 -10.58 7.95 -2.21
C PRO A 239 -11.80 7.81 -3.12
N ALA A 240 -12.45 8.94 -3.44
CA ALA A 240 -13.65 8.94 -4.28
C ALA A 240 -13.37 8.78 -5.78
N ASN A 241 -12.14 9.04 -6.24
CA ASN A 241 -11.74 8.93 -7.65
C ASN A 241 -11.35 7.48 -8.04
N ILE A 242 -12.24 6.56 -7.76
CA ILE A 242 -12.06 5.13 -8.04
C ILE A 242 -13.30 4.51 -8.71
N GLU A 243 -13.10 3.36 -9.32
CA GLU A 243 -14.15 2.49 -9.85
C GLU A 243 -13.85 1.01 -9.59
N ASN A 244 -14.84 0.16 -9.78
CA ASN A 244 -14.70 -1.30 -9.67
C ASN A 244 -14.12 -1.77 -8.32
N PHE A 245 -14.49 -1.09 -7.22
CA PHE A 245 -14.09 -1.47 -5.88
C PHE A 245 -14.61 -2.87 -5.53
N LYS A 246 -13.73 -3.73 -5.00
CA LYS A 246 -14.08 -5.04 -4.45
C LYS A 246 -13.37 -5.27 -3.13
N LEU A 247 -14.03 -5.97 -2.25
CA LEU A 247 -13.53 -6.42 -0.95
C LEU A 247 -13.59 -7.95 -0.87
N HIS A 248 -12.47 -8.57 -0.60
CA HIS A 248 -12.35 -10.01 -0.42
C HIS A 248 -11.89 -10.33 0.99
N TYR A 249 -12.42 -11.38 1.60
CA TYR A 249 -11.87 -11.96 2.82
C TYR A 249 -11.07 -13.21 2.47
N VAL A 250 -9.86 -13.30 3.02
CA VAL A 250 -8.84 -14.29 2.70
C VAL A 250 -8.22 -14.90 3.96
N PHE A 251 -7.34 -15.87 3.82
CA PHE A 251 -6.68 -16.55 4.95
C PHE A 251 -7.67 -16.98 6.05
N GLY A 252 -8.64 -17.86 5.67
CA GLY A 252 -9.67 -18.30 6.61
C GLY A 252 -10.65 -17.18 7.05
N ASN A 253 -10.78 -16.14 6.26
CA ASN A 253 -11.57 -14.92 6.55
C ASN A 253 -11.03 -14.09 7.74
N ALA A 254 -9.73 -14.19 8.02
CA ALA A 254 -9.06 -13.42 9.07
C ALA A 254 -8.38 -12.14 8.54
N PHE A 255 -8.21 -12.05 7.23
CA PHE A 255 -7.65 -10.88 6.54
C PHE A 255 -8.60 -10.41 5.46
N TYR A 256 -8.48 -9.13 5.10
CA TYR A 256 -9.16 -8.57 3.94
C TYR A 256 -8.15 -8.19 2.86
N ILE A 257 -8.63 -8.12 1.63
CA ILE A 257 -7.96 -7.43 0.54
C ILE A 257 -8.98 -6.59 -0.22
N MET A 258 -8.66 -5.35 -0.45
CA MET A 258 -9.42 -4.42 -1.28
C MET A 258 -8.69 -4.22 -2.59
N GLU A 259 -9.44 -4.20 -3.69
CA GLU A 259 -8.93 -3.82 -5.00
C GLU A 259 -9.82 -2.79 -5.66
N TYR A 260 -9.23 -1.86 -6.39
CA TYR A 260 -9.97 -0.86 -7.18
C TYR A 260 -9.13 -0.33 -8.34
N ARG A 261 -9.80 0.32 -9.31
CA ARG A 261 -9.14 1.08 -10.37
C ARG A 261 -9.20 2.56 -10.07
N VAL A 262 -8.13 3.25 -10.36
CA VAL A 262 -8.05 4.70 -10.25
C VAL A 262 -8.74 5.34 -11.44
N THR A 263 -9.51 6.41 -11.20
CA THR A 263 -10.11 7.25 -12.24
C THR A 263 -9.51 8.65 -12.21
N ALA A 264 -9.54 9.35 -13.34
CA ALA A 264 -8.97 10.69 -13.43
C ALA A 264 -9.69 11.72 -12.55
N LYS A 265 -10.96 11.46 -12.22
CA LYS A 265 -11.81 12.33 -11.38
C LYS A 265 -12.72 11.50 -10.51
N ALA A 266 -13.08 12.05 -9.37
CA ALA A 266 -14.20 11.53 -8.59
C ALA A 266 -15.50 11.64 -9.40
N PRO A 267 -16.49 10.76 -9.15
CA PRO A 267 -17.81 10.88 -9.77
C PRO A 267 -18.43 12.24 -9.43
N GLU A 268 -18.82 12.98 -10.44
CA GLU A 268 -19.54 14.24 -10.30
C GLU A 268 -21.05 13.96 -10.44
N VAL A 269 -21.85 14.44 -9.49
CA VAL A 269 -23.31 14.38 -9.56
C VAL A 269 -23.81 15.80 -9.81
N ASP A 270 -24.53 15.99 -10.92
CA ASP A 270 -25.25 17.25 -11.14
C ASP A 270 -26.45 17.30 -10.19
N ILE A 271 -26.32 18.11 -9.14
CA ILE A 271 -27.36 18.29 -8.12
C ILE A 271 -28.58 19.06 -8.63
N ASP A 272 -28.46 19.74 -9.78
CA ASP A 272 -29.55 20.51 -10.39
C ASP A 272 -30.39 19.65 -11.35
N LEU A 273 -30.00 18.39 -11.59
CA LEU A 273 -30.80 17.47 -12.37
C LEU A 273 -32.14 17.23 -11.67
N PRO A 274 -33.26 17.30 -12.40
CA PRO A 274 -34.56 16.97 -11.84
C PRO A 274 -34.63 15.48 -11.48
N ILE A 275 -34.69 15.19 -10.19
CA ILE A 275 -34.81 13.80 -9.69
C ILE A 275 -36.27 13.39 -9.74
N PRO A 276 -36.65 12.40 -10.57
CA PRO A 276 -38.02 11.89 -10.58
C PRO A 276 -38.44 11.39 -9.21
N GLY A 277 -39.55 11.89 -8.68
CA GLY A 277 -40.06 11.49 -7.35
C GLY A 277 -39.38 12.22 -6.18
N LYS A 278 -38.63 13.29 -6.40
CA LYS A 278 -38.03 14.12 -5.32
C LYS A 278 -39.10 14.54 -4.28
N ASP A 279 -40.26 14.96 -4.74
CA ASP A 279 -41.39 15.34 -3.85
C ASP A 279 -41.83 14.18 -2.94
N PHE A 280 -41.74 12.96 -3.41
CA PHE A 280 -42.05 11.76 -2.61
C PHE A 280 -41.00 11.55 -1.53
N VAL A 281 -39.70 11.70 -1.87
CA VAL A 281 -38.59 11.54 -0.93
C VAL A 281 -38.60 12.64 0.12
N ASP A 282 -38.86 13.89 -0.28
CA ASP A 282 -38.94 15.03 0.64
C ASP A 282 -40.12 14.87 1.61
N ASN A 283 -41.29 14.43 1.11
CA ASN A 283 -42.46 14.13 1.95
C ASN A 283 -42.21 12.94 2.89
N TRP A 284 -41.44 11.95 2.48
CA TRP A 284 -41.11 10.81 3.34
C TRP A 284 -40.13 11.19 4.48
N ARG A 285 -39.14 12.00 4.20
CA ARG A 285 -38.22 12.55 5.21
C ARG A 285 -38.95 13.41 6.26
N LEU A 286 -39.80 14.32 5.80
CA LEU A 286 -40.65 15.13 6.68
C LEU A 286 -41.59 14.32 7.57
N ARG A 287 -42.01 13.12 7.14
CA ARG A 287 -42.83 12.19 7.97
C ARG A 287 -41.97 11.45 8.98
N ALA A 288 -40.75 11.08 8.64
CA ALA A 288 -39.82 10.42 9.57
C ALA A 288 -39.41 11.37 10.73
N GLU A 289 -39.10 12.63 10.40
CA GLU A 289 -38.77 13.67 11.40
C GLU A 289 -39.94 14.04 12.33
N LYS A 290 -41.17 13.80 11.91
CA LYS A 290 -42.37 14.03 12.75
C LYS A 290 -42.78 12.81 13.60
N ALA A 291 -42.13 11.68 13.40
CA ALA A 291 -42.40 10.43 14.10
C ALA A 291 -41.44 10.18 15.28
N GLU A 292 -40.39 11.00 15.40
CA GLU A 292 -39.53 11.10 16.57
C GLU A 292 -40.00 12.19 17.55
#